data_e37ac8bcd3bdc2b22c377c71fb0188cd
#
_entry.id   e37ac8bcd3bdc2b22c377c71fb0188cd
#
_cell.length_a   1.000
_cell.length_b   1.000
_cell.length_c   1.000
_cell.angle_alpha   90.00
_cell.angle_beta   90.00
_cell.angle_gamma   90.00
#
_symmetry.space_group_name_H-M   'P 1'
#
loop_
_entity.id
_entity.type
_entity.pdbx_description
1 polymer ?
#
loop_
_entity_poly.entity_id
_entity_poly.type
_entity_poly.pdbx_seq_one_letter_code
_entity_poly.pdbx_strand_id
1 'polypeptide(L)'
;MAEFESPTPYRVLYSGVVEQRLRELSEVARRRGDGPAFVAALKAFRDRLPIYPQFGDPLYDLKAETGQIYNGVISPLLMRYGVFEDRRLVFCGALPILMPMARPDPSADE
;
A
#
# COMPACT_ATOMS: atom_id res chain seq x y z
N MET A 1 9.03 -16.61 27.11
CA MET A 1 10.12 -15.64 27.11
C MET A 1 9.62 -14.38 26.49
N ALA A 2 9.68 -13.34 27.24
CA ALA A 2 9.17 -12.06 26.75
C ALA A 2 9.90 -11.56 25.52
N GLU A 3 11.19 -11.89 25.43
CA GLU A 3 12.00 -11.44 24.30
C GLU A 3 11.56 -12.01 22.97
N PHE A 4 10.71 -13.03 22.98
CA PHE A 4 10.21 -13.61 21.73
C PHE A 4 8.79 -13.19 21.43
N GLU A 5 8.23 -12.28 22.22
CA GLU A 5 6.92 -11.79 21.91
C GLU A 5 6.96 -10.98 20.61
N SER A 6 5.98 -11.24 19.77
CA SER A 6 5.84 -10.45 18.56
C SER A 6 5.52 -9.00 18.92
N PRO A 7 6.09 -8.04 18.20
CA PRO A 7 5.70 -6.65 18.42
C PRO A 7 4.20 -6.48 18.21
N THR A 8 3.63 -5.54 18.92
CA THR A 8 2.22 -5.21 18.71
C THR A 8 2.01 -4.80 17.25
N PRO A 9 1.05 -5.41 16.56
CA PRO A 9 0.79 -5.02 15.18
C PRO A 9 0.36 -3.56 15.10
N TYR A 10 0.64 -2.93 13.97
CA TYR A 10 0.12 -1.61 13.70
C TYR A 10 -1.35 -1.70 13.39
N ARG A 11 -2.10 -0.72 13.86
CA ARG A 11 -3.49 -0.58 13.45
C ARG A 11 -3.50 0.18 12.13
N VAL A 12 -4.17 -0.38 11.13
CA VAL A 12 -4.19 0.21 9.81
C VAL A 12 -5.58 0.79 9.56
N LEU A 13 -5.61 2.07 9.26
CA LEU A 13 -6.85 2.79 8.98
C LEU A 13 -6.85 3.24 7.52
N TYR A 14 -7.96 3.02 6.86
CA TYR A 14 -8.18 3.48 5.49
C TYR A 14 -9.27 4.53 5.52
N SER A 15 -9.01 5.68 4.89
CA SER A 15 -10.09 6.67 4.77
C SER A 15 -11.18 6.13 3.85
N GLY A 16 -12.39 6.66 4.02
CA GLY A 16 -13.50 6.24 3.17
C GLY A 16 -13.25 6.51 1.71
N VAL A 17 -12.55 7.61 1.41
CA VAL A 17 -12.19 7.95 0.03
C VAL A 17 -11.25 6.89 -0.55
N VAL A 18 -10.26 6.45 0.25
CA VAL A 18 -9.33 5.41 -0.21
C VAL A 18 -10.06 4.10 -0.44
N GLU A 19 -10.94 3.70 0.47
CA GLU A 19 -11.71 2.47 0.30
C GLU A 19 -12.56 2.51 -0.96
N GLN A 20 -13.21 3.63 -1.21
CA GLN A 20 -14.01 3.79 -2.42
C GLN A 20 -13.12 3.72 -3.66
N ARG A 21 -11.97 4.36 -3.62
CA ARG A 21 -11.06 4.33 -4.75
C ARG A 21 -10.54 2.94 -5.03
N LEU A 22 -10.25 2.17 -3.98
CA LEU A 22 -9.82 0.79 -4.17
C LEU A 22 -10.90 -0.06 -4.86
N ARG A 23 -12.16 0.16 -4.53
CA ARG A 23 -13.24 -0.53 -5.23
C ARG A 23 -13.29 -0.15 -6.70
N GLU A 24 -13.12 1.13 -7.00
CA GLU A 24 -13.09 1.60 -8.39
C GLU A 24 -11.92 1.00 -9.15
N LEU A 25 -10.75 1.00 -8.54
CA LEU A 25 -9.55 0.45 -9.18
C LEU A 25 -9.67 -1.05 -9.40
N SER A 26 -10.37 -1.75 -8.52
CA SER A 26 -10.63 -3.18 -8.70
C SER A 26 -11.39 -3.42 -10.00
N GLU A 27 -12.40 -2.58 -10.28
CA GLU A 27 -13.15 -2.69 -11.53
C GLU A 27 -12.30 -2.39 -12.76
N VAL A 28 -11.47 -1.34 -12.65
CA VAL A 28 -10.58 -1.00 -13.75
C VAL A 28 -9.60 -2.15 -14.03
N ALA A 29 -9.01 -2.69 -12.96
CA ALA A 29 -8.07 -3.80 -13.10
C ALA A 29 -8.74 -5.01 -13.74
N ARG A 30 -9.97 -5.31 -13.32
CA ARG A 30 -10.70 -6.46 -13.88
C ARG A 30 -10.91 -6.29 -15.38
N ARG A 31 -11.29 -5.08 -15.79
CA ARG A 31 -11.52 -4.82 -17.21
C ARG A 31 -10.23 -4.89 -18.04
N ARG A 32 -9.09 -4.57 -17.40
CA ARG A 32 -7.79 -4.66 -18.06
C ARG A 32 -7.24 -6.08 -18.11
N GLY A 33 -7.88 -7.02 -17.42
CA GLY A 33 -7.35 -8.37 -17.29
C GLY A 33 -6.34 -8.51 -16.15
N ASP A 34 -6.22 -7.48 -15.29
CA ASP A 34 -5.27 -7.48 -14.18
C ASP A 34 -5.97 -7.73 -12.83
N GLY A 35 -7.22 -8.19 -12.85
CA GLY A 35 -7.98 -8.41 -11.64
C GLY A 35 -7.29 -9.28 -10.61
N PRO A 36 -6.83 -10.49 -10.99
CA PRO A 36 -6.14 -11.35 -10.01
C PRO A 36 -4.89 -10.71 -9.44
N ALA A 37 -4.12 -10.01 -10.26
CA ALA A 37 -2.90 -9.33 -9.78
C ALA A 37 -3.25 -8.21 -8.82
N PHE A 38 -4.33 -7.48 -9.09
CA PHE A 38 -4.78 -6.42 -8.20
C PHE A 38 -5.22 -6.98 -6.85
N VAL A 39 -5.99 -8.06 -6.86
CA VAL A 39 -6.46 -8.69 -5.63
C VAL A 39 -5.27 -9.19 -4.80
N ALA A 40 -4.30 -9.81 -5.46
CA ALA A 40 -3.10 -10.30 -4.77
C ALA A 40 -2.31 -9.15 -4.16
N ALA A 41 -2.18 -8.03 -4.88
CA ALA A 41 -1.47 -6.87 -4.38
C ALA A 41 -2.19 -6.27 -3.17
N LEU A 42 -3.50 -6.13 -3.26
CA LEU A 42 -4.29 -5.59 -2.16
C LEU A 42 -4.19 -6.47 -0.92
N LYS A 43 -4.27 -7.77 -1.10
CA LYS A 43 -4.11 -8.71 0.01
C LYS A 43 -2.71 -8.59 0.63
N ALA A 44 -1.69 -8.46 -0.21
CA ALA A 44 -0.32 -8.32 0.29
C ALA A 44 -0.15 -7.05 1.12
N PHE A 45 -0.77 -5.94 0.70
CA PHE A 45 -0.77 -4.72 1.50
C PHE A 45 -1.45 -4.94 2.85
N ARG A 46 -2.62 -5.57 2.83
CA ARG A 46 -3.38 -5.82 4.06
C ARG A 46 -2.62 -6.73 5.02
N ASP A 47 -1.87 -7.68 4.50
CA ASP A 47 -1.09 -8.58 5.33
C ASP A 47 0.18 -7.93 5.85
N ARG A 48 0.78 -7.04 5.05
CA ARG A 48 2.10 -6.50 5.36
C ARG A 48 2.06 -5.24 6.21
N LEU A 49 1.09 -4.36 5.95
CA LEU A 49 1.04 -3.08 6.67
C LEU A 49 0.94 -3.21 8.19
N PRO A 50 0.17 -4.17 8.74
CA PRO A 50 0.14 -4.30 10.21
C PRO A 50 1.46 -4.78 10.81
N ILE A 51 2.29 -5.45 10.04
CA ILE A 51 3.49 -6.10 10.55
C ILE A 51 4.73 -5.28 10.23
N TYR A 52 4.86 -4.83 8.99
CA TYR A 52 6.06 -4.13 8.55
C TYR A 52 5.70 -3.02 7.57
N PRO A 53 5.10 -1.92 8.07
CA PRO A 53 4.69 -0.83 7.17
C PRO A 53 5.88 -0.09 6.57
N GLN A 54 7.08 -0.25 7.12
CA GLN A 54 8.27 0.40 6.61
C GLN A 54 8.85 -0.27 5.36
N PHE A 55 8.12 -1.24 4.79
CA PHE A 55 8.61 -1.89 3.56
C PHE A 55 8.60 -0.95 2.35
N GLY A 56 7.80 0.11 2.40
CA GLY A 56 7.74 1.07 1.31
C GLY A 56 8.92 2.02 1.31
N ASP A 57 8.98 2.86 0.29
CA ASP A 57 10.02 3.88 0.20
C ASP A 57 9.64 5.09 1.01
N PRO A 58 10.50 5.53 1.94
CA PRO A 58 10.19 6.73 2.70
C PRO A 58 10.26 7.96 1.81
N LEU A 59 9.25 8.83 1.91
CA LEU A 59 9.17 10.03 1.11
C LEU A 59 9.60 11.26 1.88
N TYR A 60 9.00 11.47 3.06
CA TYR A 60 9.33 12.62 3.90
C TYR A 60 8.74 12.42 5.29
N ASP A 61 9.32 13.15 6.24
CA ASP A 61 8.83 13.15 7.61
C ASP A 61 7.71 14.15 7.77
N LEU A 62 6.77 13.82 8.64
CA LEU A 62 5.73 14.77 9.03
C LEU A 62 6.27 15.65 10.14
N LYS A 63 6.38 16.95 9.87
CA LYS A 63 7.02 17.86 10.82
C LYS A 63 6.23 18.10 12.09
N ALA A 64 4.90 18.02 11.99
CA ALA A 64 4.04 18.31 13.13
C ALA A 64 3.78 17.10 14.00
N GLU A 65 4.16 15.91 13.57
CA GLU A 65 3.91 14.65 14.29
C GLU A 65 5.07 13.70 14.09
N THR A 66 5.16 12.71 15.00
CA THR A 66 6.19 11.67 14.87
C THR A 66 5.74 10.64 13.86
N GLY A 67 5.72 11.04 12.60
CA GLY A 67 5.28 10.17 11.53
C GLY A 67 6.16 10.30 10.31
N GLN A 68 6.05 9.34 9.43
CA GLN A 68 6.76 9.35 8.17
C GLN A 68 5.85 8.85 7.07
N ILE A 69 5.94 9.47 5.91
CA ILE A 69 5.13 9.07 4.75
C ILE A 69 5.95 8.09 3.91
N TYR A 70 5.31 7.00 3.56
CA TYR A 70 5.91 5.96 2.72
C TYR A 70 5.12 5.79 1.44
N ASN A 71 5.82 5.35 0.41
CA ASN A 71 5.22 5.01 -0.87
C ASN A 71 5.42 3.51 -1.08
N GLY A 72 4.36 2.74 -0.89
CA GLY A 72 4.44 1.29 -1.04
C GLY A 72 3.98 0.87 -2.42
N VAL A 73 4.75 0.00 -3.04
CA VAL A 73 4.41 -0.53 -4.37
C VAL A 73 4.40 -2.04 -4.31
N ILE A 74 3.24 -2.62 -4.57
CA ILE A 74 3.10 -4.04 -4.83
C ILE A 74 2.30 -4.10 -6.12
N SER A 75 3.01 -4.27 -7.22
CA SER A 75 2.44 -4.13 -8.56
C SER A 75 1.15 -4.95 -8.70
N PRO A 76 0.11 -4.41 -9.30
CA PRO A 76 0.03 -3.11 -9.97
C PRO A 76 -0.46 -1.97 -9.07
N LEU A 77 -0.44 -2.11 -7.76
CA LEU A 77 -1.01 -1.17 -6.84
C LEU A 77 0.07 -0.36 -6.14
N LEU A 78 -0.10 0.96 -6.15
CA LEU A 78 0.75 1.88 -5.41
C LEU A 78 -0.10 2.57 -4.35
N MET A 79 0.36 2.55 -3.11
CA MET A 79 -0.32 3.20 -2.01
C MET A 79 0.64 4.07 -1.23
N ARG A 80 0.19 5.27 -0.90
CA ARG A 80 0.94 6.18 -0.03
C ARG A 80 0.26 6.20 1.33
N TYR A 81 1.06 6.05 2.37
CA TYR A 81 0.51 5.96 3.72
C TYR A 81 1.46 6.58 4.72
N GLY A 82 0.90 7.02 5.85
CA GLY A 82 1.69 7.54 6.95
C GLY A 82 1.86 6.48 8.02
N VAL A 83 3.07 6.39 8.58
CA VAL A 83 3.38 5.47 9.66
C VAL A 83 3.72 6.28 10.90
N PHE A 84 2.99 6.05 11.99
CA PHE A 84 3.17 6.71 13.27
C PHE A 84 3.61 5.64 14.28
N GLU A 85 4.92 5.49 14.42
CA GLU A 85 5.47 4.37 15.16
C GLU A 85 5.15 4.42 16.65
N ASP A 86 5.14 5.61 17.22
CA ASP A 86 4.83 5.77 18.64
C ASP A 86 3.38 5.39 18.97
N ARG A 87 2.49 5.46 18.01
CA ARG A 87 1.09 5.06 18.19
C ARG A 87 0.79 3.70 17.59
N ARG A 88 1.74 3.08 16.96
CA ARG A 88 1.54 1.84 16.20
C ARG A 88 0.36 1.99 15.25
N LEU A 89 0.40 3.02 14.43
CA LEU A 89 -0.70 3.39 13.55
C LEU A 89 -0.21 3.62 12.14
N VAL A 90 -0.94 3.06 11.19
CA VAL A 90 -0.74 3.33 9.75
C VAL A 90 -2.02 3.96 9.23
N PHE A 91 -1.90 5.06 8.54
CA PHE A 91 -3.06 5.75 7.98
C PHE A 91 -2.92 5.86 6.47
N CYS A 92 -3.88 5.27 5.76
CA CYS A 92 -3.93 5.32 4.30
C CYS A 92 -4.98 6.35 3.90
N GLY A 93 -4.53 7.58 3.69
CA GLY A 93 -5.42 8.70 3.38
C GLY A 93 -5.24 9.26 1.98
N ALA A 94 -4.14 8.94 1.31
CA ALA A 94 -3.90 9.40 -0.05
C ALA A 94 -4.50 8.40 -1.04
N LEU A 95 -4.99 8.91 -2.17
CA LEU A 95 -5.63 8.04 -3.15
C LEU A 95 -4.63 7.03 -3.73
N PRO A 96 -4.98 5.75 -3.75
CA PRO A 96 -4.13 4.74 -4.36
C PRO A 96 -4.11 4.88 -5.87
N ILE A 97 -3.06 4.34 -6.48
CA ILE A 97 -2.87 4.43 -7.91
C ILE A 97 -2.72 3.02 -8.46
N LEU A 98 -3.46 2.76 -9.54
CA LEU A 98 -3.31 1.53 -10.29
C LEU A 98 -2.27 1.78 -11.39
N MET A 99 -1.12 1.14 -11.22
CA MET A 99 -0.03 1.32 -12.17
C MET A 99 -0.29 0.50 -13.43
N PRO A 100 0.20 0.98 -14.58
CA PRO A 100 0.16 0.13 -15.77
C PRO A 100 1.02 -1.10 -15.54
N MET A 101 0.49 -2.28 -15.91
CA MET A 101 1.29 -3.48 -15.83
C MET A 101 2.43 -3.40 -16.83
N ALA A 102 3.61 -3.82 -16.38
CA ALA A 102 4.75 -3.87 -17.26
C ALA A 102 4.53 -4.99 -18.25
N ARG A 103 4.28 -4.63 -19.49
CA ARG A 103 4.11 -5.57 -20.59
C ARG A 103 5.20 -5.33 -21.60
N PRO A 104 5.75 -6.39 -22.20
CA PRO A 104 6.67 -6.16 -23.28
C PRO A 104 5.95 -5.38 -24.37
N ASP A 105 6.53 -4.27 -24.75
CA ASP A 105 6.00 -3.50 -25.87
C ASP A 105 6.54 -4.14 -27.14
N PRO A 106 5.65 -4.63 -28.01
CA PRO A 106 6.14 -5.29 -29.23
C PRO A 106 7.07 -4.41 -30.05
N SER A 107 6.86 -3.11 -30.02
CA SER A 107 7.74 -2.20 -30.78
C SER A 107 9.08 -2.03 -30.09
N ALA A 108 9.19 -2.28 -28.80
CA ALA A 108 10.46 -2.17 -28.09
C ALA A 108 11.39 -3.35 -28.41
N ASP A 109 10.85 -4.44 -28.88
CA ASP A 109 11.65 -5.61 -29.24
C ASP A 109 12.28 -5.53 -30.61
N GLU A 110 11.94 -4.53 -31.35
CA GLU A 110 12.46 -4.38 -32.72
C GLU A 110 13.81 -3.65 -32.77
#